data_debfa7dcabe524e3106cfd8b2add9381
#
_entry.id   debfa7dcabe524e3106cfd8b2add9381
#
_cell.length_a   1.000
_cell.length_b   1.000
_cell.length_c   1.000
_cell.angle_alpha   90.00
_cell.angle_beta   90.00
_cell.angle_gamma   90.00
#
_symmetry.space_group_name_H-M   'P 1'
#
loop_
_entity.id
_entity.type
_entity.pdbx_description
1 polymer ?
#
loop_
_entity_poly.entity_id
_entity_poly.type
_entity_poly.pdbx_seq_one_letter_code
_entity_poly.pdbx_strand_id
1 'polypeptide(L)'
;MKLYLDPGHGGSDPGAQGNGLSEKNITLDIAQRIRSILIGDYRSVDVRMSRTSDSSKSLQQRTNEANAWGADYFLSIHCNAFNGNARGYEDFIHNTLSDSSQTARYRNVLHTEIMKVNQLSNRGKKKANFHVLRESNMSALLTENGFIDNQRDAALMRTASWRQRVAQGHVNGLAKAFNLKRKEEDNDNGSGQLYKVIAGSFKSKANAEQRIEALNKKGISCYLDSLMISGELWFRVQAGAFSNRTNAESQLTRVRNAGIRDAYIISD
;
A
#
# COMPACT_ATOMS: atom_id res chain seq x y z
N MET A 1 13.66 8.35 -8.27
CA MET A 1 12.31 8.45 -8.86
C MET A 1 11.45 9.37 -8.01
N LYS A 2 10.82 10.36 -8.61
CA LYS A 2 9.83 11.23 -7.96
C LYS A 2 8.42 10.71 -8.25
N LEU A 3 7.77 10.12 -7.27
CA LEU A 3 6.40 9.60 -7.37
C LEU A 3 5.41 10.57 -6.76
N TYR A 4 4.41 10.99 -7.54
CA TYR A 4 3.27 11.71 -7.01
C TYR A 4 2.11 10.73 -6.81
N LEU A 5 1.76 10.47 -5.54
CA LEU A 5 0.63 9.64 -5.14
C LEU A 5 -0.62 10.51 -4.95
N ASP A 6 -1.69 10.13 -5.60
CA ASP A 6 -2.94 10.84 -5.56
C ASP A 6 -4.06 9.97 -4.99
N PRO A 7 -4.27 9.95 -3.66
CA PRO A 7 -5.48 9.35 -3.10
C PRO A 7 -6.71 10.15 -3.53
N GLY A 8 -7.58 9.53 -4.33
CA GLY A 8 -8.77 10.16 -4.86
C GLY A 8 -9.69 10.72 -3.79
N HIS A 9 -10.48 11.77 -4.15
CA HIS A 9 -11.46 12.40 -3.26
C HIS A 9 -10.85 13.05 -2.00
N GLY A 10 -11.64 13.29 -0.96
CA GLY A 10 -11.19 13.85 0.32
C GLY A 10 -11.98 15.06 0.80
N GLY A 11 -12.01 15.31 2.09
CA GLY A 11 -12.75 16.40 2.71
C GLY A 11 -14.25 16.29 2.47
N SER A 12 -14.84 17.28 1.80
CA SER A 12 -16.27 17.30 1.45
C SER A 12 -16.66 16.35 0.32
N ASP A 13 -15.70 15.82 -0.44
CA ASP A 13 -15.93 14.83 -1.49
C ASP A 13 -15.65 13.41 -0.93
N PRO A 14 -16.70 12.63 -0.61
CA PRO A 14 -16.51 11.27 -0.08
C PRO A 14 -16.08 10.26 -1.13
N GLY A 15 -16.17 10.58 -2.42
CA GLY A 15 -16.11 9.63 -3.52
C GLY A 15 -17.27 8.65 -3.53
N ALA A 16 -17.07 7.49 -4.11
CA ALA A 16 -18.05 6.42 -4.08
C ALA A 16 -18.32 5.96 -2.64
N GLN A 17 -19.58 5.61 -2.38
CA GLN A 17 -20.02 5.13 -1.07
C GLN A 17 -20.82 3.84 -1.22
N GLY A 18 -20.65 2.94 -0.29
CA GLY A 18 -21.39 1.67 -0.29
C GLY A 18 -20.95 0.77 0.87
N ASN A 19 -21.87 -0.06 1.33
CA ASN A 19 -21.60 -1.05 2.37
C ASN A 19 -20.98 -0.45 3.66
N GLY A 20 -21.31 0.81 4.02
CA GLY A 20 -20.74 1.53 5.17
C GLY A 20 -19.29 1.98 4.99
N LEU A 21 -18.79 2.04 3.76
CA LEU A 21 -17.47 2.53 3.39
C LEU A 21 -17.58 3.83 2.59
N SER A 22 -16.55 4.67 2.64
CA SER A 22 -16.35 5.83 1.76
C SER A 22 -15.00 5.69 1.06
N GLU A 23 -14.99 5.91 -0.23
CA GLU A 23 -13.81 5.76 -1.08
C GLU A 23 -12.63 6.59 -0.58
N LYS A 24 -12.85 7.86 -0.21
CA LYS A 24 -11.81 8.76 0.30
C LYS A 24 -10.95 8.17 1.43
N ASN A 25 -11.54 7.32 2.29
CA ASN A 25 -10.83 6.70 3.40
C ASN A 25 -9.98 5.51 2.95
N ILE A 26 -10.50 4.72 2.01
CA ILE A 26 -9.80 3.54 1.46
C ILE A 26 -8.60 3.99 0.63
N THR A 27 -8.80 4.98 -0.24
CA THR A 27 -7.74 5.51 -1.13
C THR A 27 -6.61 6.14 -0.34
N LEU A 28 -6.94 6.91 0.72
CA LEU A 28 -5.94 7.50 1.61
C LEU A 28 -5.11 6.44 2.35
N ASP A 29 -5.77 5.42 2.91
CA ASP A 29 -5.09 4.34 3.64
C ASP A 29 -4.15 3.55 2.73
N ILE A 30 -4.60 3.19 1.51
CA ILE A 30 -3.75 2.49 0.53
C ILE A 30 -2.55 3.35 0.13
N ALA A 31 -2.76 4.64 -0.20
CA ALA A 31 -1.69 5.54 -0.60
C ALA A 31 -0.66 5.77 0.53
N GLN A 32 -1.11 5.94 1.77
CA GLN A 32 -0.21 6.06 2.93
C GLN A 32 0.66 4.80 3.12
N ARG A 33 0.09 3.61 2.91
CA ARG A 33 0.84 2.33 2.96
C ARG A 33 1.86 2.23 1.83
N ILE A 34 1.48 2.59 0.59
CA ILE A 34 2.41 2.64 -0.55
C ILE A 34 3.60 3.54 -0.22
N ARG A 35 3.32 4.77 0.26
CA ARG A 35 4.36 5.72 0.66
C ARG A 35 5.26 5.15 1.75
N SER A 36 4.66 4.55 2.79
CA SER A 36 5.41 3.99 3.92
C SER A 36 6.37 2.89 3.47
N ILE A 37 5.93 1.96 2.61
CA ILE A 37 6.77 0.88 2.10
C ILE A 37 7.88 1.45 1.21
N LEU A 38 7.57 2.35 0.27
CA LEU A 38 8.57 2.92 -0.63
C LEU A 38 9.66 3.67 0.12
N ILE A 39 9.28 4.55 1.05
CA ILE A 39 10.25 5.33 1.85
C ILE A 39 11.00 4.43 2.83
N GLY A 40 10.35 3.41 3.38
CA GLY A 40 10.97 2.45 4.30
C GLY A 40 12.01 1.57 3.62
N ASP A 41 11.68 0.99 2.48
CA ASP A 41 12.39 -0.16 1.93
C ASP A 41 13.26 0.16 0.70
N TYR A 42 13.04 1.31 0.02
CA TYR A 42 13.72 1.61 -1.25
C TYR A 42 14.58 2.86 -1.19
N ARG A 43 15.67 2.87 -1.97
CA ARG A 43 16.58 4.02 -2.14
C ARG A 43 16.13 4.89 -3.30
N SER A 44 16.53 6.17 -3.24
CA SER A 44 16.36 7.12 -4.34
C SER A 44 14.92 7.24 -4.83
N VAL A 45 13.94 7.07 -3.92
CA VAL A 45 12.52 7.29 -4.17
C VAL A 45 12.07 8.47 -3.33
N ASP A 46 11.58 9.50 -3.99
CA ASP A 46 10.96 10.66 -3.38
C ASP A 46 9.45 10.60 -3.63
N VAL A 47 8.64 10.64 -2.56
CA VAL A 47 7.19 10.45 -2.65
C VAL A 47 6.47 11.65 -2.08
N ARG A 48 5.72 12.35 -2.93
CA ARG A 48 4.72 13.35 -2.54
C ARG A 48 3.33 12.81 -2.68
N MET A 49 2.42 13.30 -1.85
CA MET A 49 1.01 12.93 -1.90
C MET A 49 0.16 14.17 -2.13
N SER A 50 -0.92 14.04 -2.93
CA SER A 50 -1.89 15.14 -3.11
C SER A 50 -2.54 15.55 -1.79
N ARG A 51 -2.78 14.60 -0.89
CA ARG A 51 -3.24 14.81 0.49
C ARG A 51 -2.70 13.72 1.41
N THR A 52 -2.45 14.06 2.65
CA THR A 52 -1.96 13.14 3.70
C THR A 52 -2.98 12.95 4.82
N SER A 53 -4.11 13.65 4.75
CA SER A 53 -5.23 13.60 5.68
C SER A 53 -6.55 13.64 4.91
N ASP A 54 -7.68 13.63 5.61
CA ASP A 54 -9.00 13.85 5.02
C ASP A 54 -9.20 15.34 4.72
N SER A 55 -8.72 15.80 3.58
CA SER A 55 -8.79 17.19 3.11
C SER A 55 -9.18 17.25 1.65
N SER A 56 -9.92 18.31 1.29
CA SER A 56 -10.35 18.56 -0.09
C SER A 56 -9.17 19.03 -0.94
N LYS A 57 -9.11 18.52 -2.19
CA LYS A 57 -8.17 18.97 -3.20
C LYS A 57 -8.81 18.85 -4.58
N SER A 58 -8.83 19.95 -5.34
CA SER A 58 -9.39 19.94 -6.70
C SER A 58 -8.51 19.13 -7.66
N LEU A 59 -9.10 18.64 -8.75
CA LEU A 59 -8.38 17.91 -9.80
C LEU A 59 -7.22 18.74 -10.37
N GLN A 60 -7.45 20.03 -10.59
CA GLN A 60 -6.42 20.95 -11.10
C GLN A 60 -5.27 21.12 -10.11
N GLN A 61 -5.55 21.22 -8.81
CA GLN A 61 -4.48 21.30 -7.79
C GLN A 61 -3.61 20.06 -7.79
N ARG A 62 -4.21 18.86 -7.93
CA ARG A 62 -3.48 17.58 -7.97
C ARG A 62 -2.48 17.54 -9.13
N THR A 63 -2.93 17.88 -10.33
CA THR A 63 -2.07 17.87 -11.53
C THR A 63 -1.07 19.02 -11.52
N ASN A 64 -1.45 20.24 -11.11
CA ASN A 64 -0.53 21.37 -11.02
C ASN A 64 0.62 21.10 -10.06
N GLU A 65 0.34 20.54 -8.89
CA GLU A 65 1.39 20.22 -7.91
C GLU A 65 2.35 19.15 -8.41
N ALA A 66 1.84 18.08 -9.06
CA ALA A 66 2.67 17.04 -9.66
C ALA A 66 3.56 17.59 -10.78
N ASN A 67 2.96 18.39 -11.67
CA ASN A 67 3.66 19.02 -12.80
C ASN A 67 4.74 20.02 -12.33
N ALA A 68 4.40 20.90 -11.39
CA ALA A 68 5.34 21.88 -10.84
C ALA A 68 6.50 21.23 -10.06
N TRP A 69 6.24 20.08 -9.43
CA TRP A 69 7.28 19.33 -8.75
C TRP A 69 8.18 18.56 -9.72
N GLY A 70 7.77 18.38 -10.96
CA GLY A 70 8.47 17.58 -11.95
C GLY A 70 8.48 16.09 -11.54
N ALA A 71 7.31 15.54 -11.22
CA ALA A 71 7.18 14.13 -10.91
C ALA A 71 7.54 13.25 -12.11
N ASP A 72 8.18 12.11 -11.88
CA ASP A 72 8.49 11.12 -12.91
C ASP A 72 7.26 10.24 -13.23
N TYR A 73 6.40 10.05 -12.23
CA TYR A 73 5.19 9.23 -12.35
C TYR A 73 4.06 9.76 -11.46
N PHE A 74 2.83 9.76 -12.01
CA PHE A 74 1.60 10.09 -11.31
C PHE A 74 0.78 8.82 -11.10
N LEU A 75 0.43 8.50 -9.87
CA LEU A 75 -0.38 7.32 -9.53
C LEU A 75 -1.59 7.74 -8.71
N SER A 76 -2.78 7.69 -9.35
CA SER A 76 -4.07 7.95 -8.71
C SER A 76 -4.70 6.66 -8.20
N ILE A 77 -5.14 6.66 -6.95
CA ILE A 77 -5.73 5.52 -6.26
C ILE A 77 -7.22 5.80 -6.06
N HIS A 78 -8.07 4.93 -6.60
CA HIS A 78 -9.53 5.01 -6.55
C HIS A 78 -10.17 3.67 -6.18
N CYS A 79 -11.46 3.73 -5.87
CA CYS A 79 -12.36 2.59 -5.75
C CYS A 79 -13.64 2.90 -6.52
N ASN A 80 -14.07 1.98 -7.34
CA ASN A 80 -15.21 2.14 -8.24
C ASN A 80 -16.56 1.94 -7.53
N ALA A 81 -17.65 2.34 -8.18
CA ALA A 81 -19.01 1.95 -7.88
C ALA A 81 -19.83 1.91 -9.17
N PHE A 82 -20.89 1.10 -9.21
CA PHE A 82 -21.77 1.07 -10.38
C PHE A 82 -23.20 0.68 -10.00
N ASN A 83 -23.51 -0.60 -9.88
CA ASN A 83 -24.88 -1.12 -9.68
C ASN A 83 -24.96 -2.20 -8.60
N GLY A 84 -23.97 -2.28 -7.71
CA GLY A 84 -23.87 -3.30 -6.67
C GLY A 84 -23.44 -4.70 -7.15
N ASN A 85 -23.53 -4.99 -8.44
CA ASN A 85 -23.16 -6.28 -9.03
C ASN A 85 -21.78 -6.27 -9.68
N ALA A 86 -21.35 -5.15 -10.25
CA ALA A 86 -20.01 -5.00 -10.80
C ALA A 86 -18.97 -5.17 -9.70
N ARG A 87 -17.84 -5.83 -10.02
CA ARG A 87 -16.75 -6.11 -9.08
C ARG A 87 -15.43 -6.30 -9.78
N GLY A 88 -14.34 -6.13 -9.06
CA GLY A 88 -12.99 -6.42 -9.52
C GLY A 88 -12.12 -5.20 -9.72
N TYR A 89 -10.89 -5.44 -10.13
CA TYR A 89 -9.84 -4.45 -10.36
C TYR A 89 -9.76 -4.07 -11.83
N GLU A 90 -9.60 -2.78 -12.09
CA GLU A 90 -9.29 -2.22 -13.41
C GLU A 90 -8.35 -1.02 -13.28
N ASP A 91 -7.66 -0.68 -14.35
CA ASP A 91 -6.79 0.50 -14.38
C ASP A 91 -6.87 1.25 -15.70
N PHE A 92 -6.54 2.52 -15.65
CA PHE A 92 -6.76 3.46 -16.75
C PHE A 92 -5.50 4.29 -17.03
N ILE A 93 -5.19 4.42 -18.33
CA ILE A 93 -4.30 5.45 -18.87
C ILE A 93 -5.12 6.37 -19.77
N HIS A 94 -4.55 7.53 -20.16
CA HIS A 94 -5.26 8.45 -21.05
C HIS A 94 -5.58 7.79 -22.39
N ASN A 95 -6.78 8.06 -22.93
CA ASN A 95 -7.32 7.38 -24.11
C ASN A 95 -6.61 7.68 -25.41
N THR A 96 -5.83 8.77 -25.50
CA THR A 96 -5.01 9.09 -26.67
C THR A 96 -3.71 8.31 -26.74
N LEU A 97 -3.30 7.64 -25.67
CA LEU A 97 -2.04 6.92 -25.61
C LEU A 97 -2.13 5.58 -26.36
N SER A 98 -1.11 5.28 -27.14
CA SER A 98 -0.96 3.98 -27.79
C SER A 98 -0.62 2.89 -26.76
N ASP A 99 -0.93 1.62 -27.07
CA ASP A 99 -0.57 0.48 -26.23
C ASP A 99 0.92 0.17 -26.23
N SER A 100 1.68 0.77 -27.17
CA SER A 100 3.15 0.75 -27.19
C SER A 100 3.80 1.91 -26.43
N SER A 101 3.01 2.84 -25.88
CA SER A 101 3.53 3.98 -25.12
C SER A 101 4.27 3.55 -23.85
N GLN A 102 5.18 4.41 -23.35
CA GLN A 102 5.87 4.16 -22.09
C GLN A 102 4.89 4.02 -20.93
N THR A 103 3.84 4.85 -20.90
CA THR A 103 2.77 4.77 -19.88
C THR A 103 2.06 3.42 -19.92
N ALA A 104 1.76 2.89 -21.11
CA ALA A 104 1.14 1.57 -21.25
C ALA A 104 2.08 0.44 -20.77
N ARG A 105 3.39 0.57 -21.02
CA ARG A 105 4.38 -0.39 -20.49
C ARG A 105 4.41 -0.38 -18.97
N TYR A 106 4.44 0.80 -18.33
CA TYR A 106 4.36 0.92 -16.86
C TYR A 106 3.06 0.35 -16.32
N ARG A 107 1.89 0.70 -16.90
CA ARG A 107 0.59 0.12 -16.55
C ARG A 107 0.64 -1.41 -16.59
N ASN A 108 1.18 -1.99 -17.65
CA ASN A 108 1.22 -3.45 -17.83
C ASN A 108 1.99 -4.13 -16.68
N VAL A 109 3.09 -3.55 -16.23
CA VAL A 109 3.87 -4.06 -15.10
C VAL A 109 3.09 -3.92 -13.80
N LEU A 110 2.55 -2.71 -13.51
CA LEU A 110 1.77 -2.48 -12.30
C LEU A 110 0.54 -3.38 -12.22
N HIS A 111 -0.24 -3.46 -13.30
CA HIS A 111 -1.41 -4.35 -13.40
C HIS A 111 -1.06 -5.78 -13.02
N THR A 112 0.01 -6.31 -13.60
CA THR A 112 0.44 -7.69 -13.34
C THR A 112 0.79 -7.92 -11.87
N GLU A 113 1.55 -7.01 -11.26
CA GLU A 113 1.97 -7.17 -9.87
C GLU A 113 0.81 -6.95 -8.87
N ILE A 114 -0.11 -6.03 -9.15
CA ILE A 114 -1.30 -5.80 -8.33
C ILE A 114 -2.23 -7.02 -8.39
N MET A 115 -2.46 -7.57 -9.58
CA MET A 115 -3.32 -8.74 -9.76
C MET A 115 -2.83 -10.01 -9.06
N LYS A 116 -1.54 -10.13 -8.79
CA LYS A 116 -1.00 -11.27 -8.01
C LYS A 116 -1.49 -11.32 -6.56
N VAL A 117 -1.86 -10.17 -5.99
CA VAL A 117 -2.06 -10.04 -4.53
C VAL A 117 -3.42 -9.48 -4.11
N ASN A 118 -4.16 -8.83 -5.00
CA ASN A 118 -5.38 -8.08 -4.64
C ASN A 118 -6.63 -8.93 -4.40
N GLN A 119 -6.64 -10.20 -4.84
CA GLN A 119 -7.76 -11.13 -4.69
C GLN A 119 -9.08 -10.69 -5.38
N LEU A 120 -9.02 -9.69 -6.24
CA LEU A 120 -10.14 -9.18 -7.01
C LEU A 120 -10.23 -9.87 -8.38
N SER A 121 -11.41 -9.85 -8.97
CA SER A 121 -11.58 -10.25 -10.37
C SER A 121 -10.86 -9.28 -11.29
N ASN A 122 -10.16 -9.78 -12.29
CA ASN A 122 -9.49 -8.94 -13.27
C ASN A 122 -10.51 -8.42 -14.31
N ARG A 123 -10.69 -7.09 -14.36
CA ARG A 123 -11.53 -6.40 -15.35
C ARG A 123 -10.72 -5.81 -16.50
N GLY A 124 -9.41 -6.00 -16.47
CA GLY A 124 -8.50 -5.60 -17.53
C GLY A 124 -8.00 -4.17 -17.44
N LYS A 125 -7.19 -3.85 -18.42
CA LYS A 125 -6.51 -2.58 -18.63
C LYS A 125 -7.32 -1.71 -19.58
N LYS A 126 -7.60 -0.47 -19.22
CA LYS A 126 -8.53 0.41 -19.92
C LYS A 126 -7.90 1.75 -20.28
N LYS A 127 -8.65 2.55 -21.02
CA LYS A 127 -8.29 3.92 -21.39
C LYS A 127 -9.49 4.83 -21.11
N ALA A 128 -9.23 6.03 -20.57
CA ALA A 128 -10.27 7.02 -20.30
C ALA A 128 -9.72 8.46 -20.38
N ASN A 129 -10.60 9.43 -20.58
CA ASN A 129 -10.26 10.85 -20.59
C ASN A 129 -10.47 11.45 -19.19
N PHE A 130 -9.84 10.87 -18.16
CA PHE A 130 -9.87 11.45 -16.82
C PHE A 130 -8.93 12.65 -16.71
N HIS A 131 -9.32 13.66 -15.95
CA HIS A 131 -8.56 14.90 -15.79
C HIS A 131 -7.10 14.62 -15.38
N VAL A 132 -6.89 13.82 -14.33
CA VAL A 132 -5.56 13.54 -13.82
C VAL A 132 -4.67 12.77 -14.81
N LEU A 133 -5.25 12.03 -15.75
CA LEU A 133 -4.52 11.35 -16.81
C LEU A 133 -4.18 12.26 -17.99
N ARG A 134 -5.06 13.24 -18.27
CA ARG A 134 -4.93 14.18 -19.39
C ARG A 134 -3.99 15.34 -19.05
N GLU A 135 -4.11 15.90 -17.84
CA GLU A 135 -3.41 17.12 -17.45
C GLU A 135 -2.06 16.87 -16.76
N SER A 136 -1.67 15.60 -16.60
CA SER A 136 -0.34 15.24 -16.09
C SER A 136 0.71 15.28 -17.20
N ASN A 137 1.83 15.99 -16.96
CA ASN A 137 2.94 16.10 -17.91
C ASN A 137 3.84 14.84 -17.94
N MET A 138 3.65 13.93 -17.00
CA MET A 138 4.39 12.67 -16.87
C MET A 138 3.48 11.47 -17.17
N SER A 139 4.07 10.27 -17.22
CA SER A 139 3.28 9.03 -17.27
C SER A 139 2.33 8.96 -16.06
N ALA A 140 1.04 8.76 -16.32
CA ALA A 140 -0.01 8.75 -15.30
C ALA A 140 -0.87 7.49 -15.39
N LEU A 141 -1.18 6.91 -14.24
CA LEU A 141 -2.05 5.75 -14.07
C LEU A 141 -3.11 6.03 -13.01
N LEU A 142 -4.34 5.62 -13.27
CA LEU A 142 -5.41 5.57 -12.28
C LEU A 142 -5.81 4.12 -12.06
N THR A 143 -5.87 3.70 -10.82
CA THR A 143 -6.24 2.35 -10.42
C THR A 143 -7.57 2.34 -9.66
N GLU A 144 -8.48 1.46 -10.08
CA GLU A 144 -9.75 1.17 -9.43
C GLU A 144 -9.64 -0.13 -8.65
N ASN A 145 -9.52 -0.01 -7.35
CA ASN A 145 -9.20 -1.12 -6.44
C ASN A 145 -10.46 -1.81 -5.92
N GLY A 146 -11.36 -2.20 -6.83
CA GLY A 146 -12.61 -2.85 -6.53
C GLY A 146 -13.81 -1.91 -6.48
N PHE A 147 -15.02 -2.46 -6.34
CA PHE A 147 -16.30 -1.74 -6.34
C PHE A 147 -16.82 -1.65 -4.91
N ILE A 148 -16.93 -0.44 -4.40
CA ILE A 148 -17.28 -0.19 -2.98
C ILE A 148 -18.75 -0.52 -2.69
N ASP A 149 -19.61 -0.49 -3.69
CA ASP A 149 -21.02 -0.88 -3.63
C ASP A 149 -21.25 -2.39 -3.79
N ASN A 150 -20.22 -3.15 -4.20
CA ASN A 150 -20.27 -4.60 -4.27
C ASN A 150 -19.90 -5.23 -2.92
N GLN A 151 -20.75 -6.13 -2.41
CA GLN A 151 -20.60 -6.75 -1.10
C GLN A 151 -19.26 -7.50 -0.92
N ARG A 152 -18.82 -8.24 -1.98
CA ARG A 152 -17.59 -9.05 -1.92
C ARG A 152 -16.34 -8.18 -1.91
N ASP A 153 -16.29 -7.19 -2.80
CA ASP A 153 -15.16 -6.25 -2.87
C ASP A 153 -15.09 -5.39 -1.60
N ALA A 154 -16.24 -4.90 -1.12
CA ALA A 154 -16.32 -4.13 0.13
C ALA A 154 -15.88 -4.93 1.36
N ALA A 155 -16.19 -6.24 1.42
CA ALA A 155 -15.72 -7.09 2.50
C ALA A 155 -14.19 -7.19 2.55
N LEU A 156 -13.53 -7.23 1.38
CA LEU A 156 -12.06 -7.16 1.29
C LEU A 156 -11.55 -5.78 1.70
N MET A 157 -12.13 -4.69 1.17
CA MET A 157 -11.73 -3.29 1.46
C MET A 157 -11.76 -2.95 2.95
N ARG A 158 -12.69 -3.53 3.72
CA ARG A 158 -12.76 -3.33 5.19
C ARG A 158 -11.51 -3.81 5.90
N THR A 159 -10.82 -4.83 5.38
CA THR A 159 -9.70 -5.45 6.08
C THR A 159 -8.39 -4.68 5.85
N ALA A 160 -7.71 -4.32 6.93
CA ALA A 160 -6.41 -3.65 6.86
C ALA A 160 -5.36 -4.52 6.15
N SER A 161 -5.43 -5.85 6.33
CA SER A 161 -4.53 -6.79 5.67
C SER A 161 -4.70 -6.81 4.15
N TRP A 162 -5.92 -6.69 3.65
CA TRP A 162 -6.16 -6.59 2.21
C TRP A 162 -5.61 -5.27 1.65
N ARG A 163 -5.88 -4.12 2.30
CA ARG A 163 -5.33 -2.82 1.88
C ARG A 163 -3.80 -2.82 1.90
N GLN A 164 -3.18 -3.54 2.85
CA GLN A 164 -1.73 -3.74 2.88
C GLN A 164 -1.24 -4.55 1.67
N ARG A 165 -1.93 -5.63 1.30
CA ARG A 165 -1.59 -6.42 0.09
C ARG A 165 -1.74 -5.60 -1.18
N VAL A 166 -2.81 -4.83 -1.31
CA VAL A 166 -3.01 -3.93 -2.47
C VAL A 166 -1.87 -2.92 -2.56
N ALA A 167 -1.51 -2.28 -1.44
CA ALA A 167 -0.37 -1.36 -1.40
C ALA A 167 0.94 -2.06 -1.81
N GLN A 168 1.18 -3.29 -1.32
CA GLN A 168 2.36 -4.07 -1.69
C GLN A 168 2.38 -4.39 -3.19
N GLY A 169 1.23 -4.72 -3.79
CA GLY A 169 1.12 -4.95 -5.24
C GLY A 169 1.53 -3.73 -6.06
N HIS A 170 1.06 -2.53 -5.64
CA HIS A 170 1.46 -1.27 -6.26
C HIS A 170 2.97 -1.04 -6.13
N VAL A 171 3.53 -1.24 -4.94
CA VAL A 171 4.97 -1.10 -4.68
C VAL A 171 5.78 -2.07 -5.52
N ASN A 172 5.39 -3.35 -5.59
CA ASN A 172 6.07 -4.34 -6.43
C ASN A 172 6.08 -3.93 -7.91
N GLY A 173 4.93 -3.41 -8.38
CA GLY A 173 4.80 -2.90 -9.75
C GLY A 173 5.71 -1.69 -10.01
N LEU A 174 5.71 -0.72 -9.09
CA LEU A 174 6.59 0.46 -9.18
C LEU A 174 8.07 0.08 -9.12
N ALA A 175 8.45 -0.78 -8.19
CA ALA A 175 9.83 -1.24 -8.04
C ALA A 175 10.34 -1.90 -9.33
N LYS A 176 9.52 -2.74 -9.95
CA LYS A 176 9.85 -3.42 -11.20
C LYS A 176 9.86 -2.47 -12.40
N ALA A 177 8.86 -1.58 -12.51
CA ALA A 177 8.73 -0.65 -13.62
C ALA A 177 9.87 0.39 -13.67
N PHE A 178 10.34 0.83 -12.50
CA PHE A 178 11.36 1.86 -12.36
C PHE A 178 12.72 1.33 -11.88
N ASN A 179 12.89 0.00 -11.80
CA ASN A 179 14.12 -0.65 -11.35
C ASN A 179 14.61 -0.08 -9.99
N LEU A 180 13.66 0.08 -9.04
CA LEU A 180 13.98 0.63 -7.73
C LEU A 180 14.86 -0.34 -6.94
N LYS A 181 15.88 0.18 -6.29
CA LYS A 181 16.79 -0.60 -5.46
C LYS A 181 16.33 -0.59 -4.01
N ARG A 182 16.30 -1.75 -3.37
CA ARG A 182 16.09 -1.83 -1.92
C ARG A 182 17.27 -1.19 -1.18
N LYS A 183 17.01 -0.71 0.02
CA LYS A 183 18.03 -0.04 0.84
C LYS A 183 19.21 -0.93 1.21
N GLU A 184 19.10 -2.24 1.05
CA GLU A 184 20.00 -3.24 1.61
C GLU A 184 20.41 -4.40 0.69
N GLU A 185 20.33 -4.22 -0.62
CA GLU A 185 20.89 -5.23 -1.54
C GLU A 185 22.45 -5.24 -1.56
N ASP A 186 23.13 -4.34 -0.83
CA ASP A 186 24.58 -4.19 -0.91
C ASP A 186 25.38 -4.97 0.16
N ASN A 187 24.72 -5.68 1.09
CA ASN A 187 25.43 -6.43 2.16
C ASN A 187 24.75 -7.73 2.60
N ASP A 188 24.04 -8.45 1.72
CA ASP A 188 23.64 -9.81 2.04
C ASP A 188 24.76 -10.80 1.61
N ASN A 189 25.80 -10.94 2.45
CA ASN A 189 26.60 -12.16 2.49
C ASN A 189 25.72 -13.22 3.16
N GLY A 190 25.00 -13.98 2.33
CA GLY A 190 24.00 -14.97 2.67
C GLY A 190 24.30 -15.87 3.87
N SER A 191 23.97 -15.42 5.06
CA SER A 191 23.97 -16.26 6.26
C SER A 191 22.64 -16.97 6.50
N GLY A 192 21.62 -16.70 5.70
CA GLY A 192 20.26 -17.28 5.90
C GLY A 192 19.58 -16.86 7.22
N GLN A 193 20.22 -16.03 8.04
CA GLN A 193 19.75 -15.61 9.35
C GLN A 193 18.66 -14.53 9.22
N LEU A 194 17.49 -14.77 9.84
CA LEU A 194 16.39 -13.80 9.90
C LEU A 194 16.33 -13.13 11.28
N TYR A 195 16.22 -11.80 11.27
CA TYR A 195 16.00 -10.99 12.46
C TYR A 195 14.51 -10.67 12.59
N LYS A 196 13.83 -11.27 13.56
CA LYS A 196 12.39 -11.09 13.79
C LYS A 196 12.16 -10.06 14.88
N VAL A 197 11.33 -9.04 14.60
CA VAL A 197 10.93 -8.05 15.60
C VAL A 197 9.68 -8.53 16.32
N ILE A 198 9.79 -8.76 17.63
CA ILE A 198 8.74 -9.29 18.48
C ILE A 198 8.13 -8.15 19.31
N ALA A 199 6.84 -7.96 19.17
CA ALA A 199 6.05 -6.94 19.87
C ALA A 199 5.25 -7.51 21.05
N GLY A 200 5.63 -8.66 21.54
CA GLY A 200 5.08 -9.34 22.72
C GLY A 200 4.80 -10.80 22.50
N SER A 201 4.77 -11.56 23.61
CA SER A 201 4.37 -12.97 23.63
C SER A 201 3.32 -13.14 24.74
N PHE A 202 2.23 -13.85 24.46
CA PHE A 202 1.06 -13.94 25.30
C PHE A 202 0.60 -15.39 25.45
N LYS A 203 0.12 -15.76 26.64
CA LYS A 203 -0.60 -17.03 26.84
C LYS A 203 -2.04 -16.97 26.31
N SER A 204 -2.63 -15.77 26.22
CA SER A 204 -3.96 -15.54 25.69
C SER A 204 -3.89 -15.06 24.23
N LYS A 205 -4.58 -15.77 23.32
CA LYS A 205 -4.71 -15.40 21.91
C LYS A 205 -5.40 -14.01 21.79
N ALA A 206 -6.43 -13.76 22.59
CA ALA A 206 -7.15 -12.49 22.57
C ALA A 206 -6.25 -11.29 22.90
N ASN A 207 -5.34 -11.43 23.88
CA ASN A 207 -4.39 -10.37 24.23
C ASN A 207 -3.38 -10.10 23.10
N ALA A 208 -2.95 -11.15 22.39
CA ALA A 208 -2.09 -11.00 21.23
C ALA A 208 -2.81 -10.31 20.06
N GLU A 209 -4.06 -10.67 19.81
CA GLU A 209 -4.90 -10.02 18.77
C GLU A 209 -5.16 -8.55 19.08
N GLN A 210 -5.41 -8.19 20.35
CA GLN A 210 -5.52 -6.79 20.78
C GLN A 210 -4.21 -6.01 20.53
N ARG A 211 -3.05 -6.61 20.79
CA ARG A 211 -1.74 -6.02 20.50
C ARG A 211 -1.56 -5.77 19.01
N ILE A 212 -1.95 -6.72 18.17
CA ILE A 212 -1.91 -6.60 16.70
C ILE A 212 -2.81 -5.45 16.24
N GLU A 213 -4.04 -5.39 16.76
CA GLU A 213 -4.96 -4.31 16.41
C GLU A 213 -4.43 -2.93 16.80
N ALA A 214 -3.87 -2.79 18.00
CA ALA A 214 -3.28 -1.54 18.47
C ALA A 214 -2.11 -1.07 17.61
N LEU A 215 -1.24 -1.98 17.17
CA LEU A 215 -0.10 -1.68 16.29
C LEU A 215 -0.55 -1.39 14.85
N ASN A 216 -1.54 -2.13 14.34
CA ASN A 216 -2.11 -1.89 13.01
C ASN A 216 -2.76 -0.50 12.91
N LYS A 217 -3.44 -0.03 13.96
CA LYS A 217 -3.98 1.35 14.05
C LYS A 217 -2.89 2.42 13.95
N LYS A 218 -1.65 2.09 14.32
CA LYS A 218 -0.46 2.96 14.21
C LYS A 218 0.37 2.72 12.93
N GLY A 219 -0.17 1.97 11.96
CA GLY A 219 0.48 1.70 10.69
C GLY A 219 1.65 0.71 10.78
N ILE A 220 1.69 -0.11 11.83
CA ILE A 220 2.68 -1.18 12.00
C ILE A 220 1.98 -2.51 11.78
N SER A 221 2.24 -3.14 10.64
CA SER A 221 1.68 -4.45 10.32
C SER A 221 2.30 -5.53 11.19
N CYS A 222 1.44 -6.33 11.82
CA CYS A 222 1.87 -7.45 12.65
C CYS A 222 1.09 -8.70 12.29
N TYR A 223 1.68 -9.85 12.57
CA TYR A 223 1.01 -11.15 12.46
C TYR A 223 1.21 -11.98 13.71
N LEU A 224 0.30 -12.92 13.91
CA LEU A 224 0.31 -13.83 15.02
C LEU A 224 1.07 -15.09 14.64
N ASP A 225 2.06 -15.45 15.45
CA ASP A 225 2.71 -16.73 15.43
C ASP A 225 2.36 -17.51 16.71
N SER A 226 2.24 -18.83 16.61
CA SER A 226 1.96 -19.71 17.75
C SER A 226 3.11 -20.71 17.92
N LEU A 227 3.63 -20.81 19.13
CA LEU A 227 4.78 -21.65 19.42
C LEU A 227 4.68 -22.27 20.81
N MET A 228 5.30 -23.43 20.97
CA MET A 228 5.43 -24.08 22.28
C MET A 228 6.68 -23.56 22.99
N ILE A 229 6.52 -23.05 24.21
CA ILE A 229 7.63 -22.65 25.07
C ILE A 229 7.49 -23.46 26.38
N SER A 230 8.46 -24.28 26.67
CA SER A 230 8.47 -25.13 27.91
C SER A 230 7.19 -25.94 28.10
N GLY A 231 6.62 -26.46 27.00
CA GLY A 231 5.40 -27.27 27.02
C GLY A 231 4.10 -26.49 27.06
N GLU A 232 4.13 -25.17 27.08
CA GLU A 232 2.95 -24.30 27.04
C GLU A 232 2.81 -23.62 25.67
N LEU A 233 1.57 -23.43 25.20
CA LEU A 233 1.25 -22.69 23.97
C LEU A 233 1.32 -21.18 24.21
N TRP A 234 2.14 -20.51 23.43
CA TRP A 234 2.28 -19.05 23.43
C TRP A 234 1.89 -18.45 22.08
N PHE A 235 1.34 -17.24 22.13
CA PHE A 235 0.96 -16.44 20.98
C PHE A 235 1.91 -15.25 20.89
N ARG A 236 2.75 -15.25 19.86
CA ARG A 236 3.78 -14.25 19.62
C ARG A 236 3.32 -13.26 18.57
N VAL A 237 3.38 -11.96 18.89
CA VAL A 237 3.09 -10.88 17.94
C VAL A 237 4.39 -10.48 17.26
N GLN A 238 4.52 -10.76 15.98
CA GLN A 238 5.70 -10.45 15.17
C GLN A 238 5.39 -9.24 14.28
N ALA A 239 6.22 -8.18 14.40
CA ALA A 239 6.10 -6.92 13.67
C ALA A 239 7.05 -6.82 12.46
N GLY A 240 7.55 -7.94 11.99
CA GLY A 240 8.41 -8.07 10.82
C GLY A 240 9.49 -9.13 10.99
N ALA A 241 10.05 -9.59 9.87
CA ALA A 241 11.25 -10.40 9.78
C ALA A 241 12.16 -9.84 8.69
N PHE A 242 13.45 -9.71 8.96
CA PHE A 242 14.41 -9.01 8.12
C PHE A 242 15.68 -9.84 7.99
N SER A 243 16.22 -9.91 6.79
CA SER A 243 17.56 -10.53 6.56
C SER A 243 18.67 -9.65 7.13
N ASN A 244 18.42 -8.35 7.29
CA ASN A 244 19.38 -7.38 7.83
C ASN A 244 18.96 -6.88 9.21
N ARG A 245 19.93 -6.88 10.13
CA ARG A 245 19.77 -6.45 11.53
C ARG A 245 19.38 -4.98 11.65
N THR A 246 19.96 -4.08 10.85
CA THR A 246 19.66 -2.63 10.90
C THR A 246 18.20 -2.33 10.58
N ASN A 247 17.59 -3.08 9.65
CA ASN A 247 16.16 -2.97 9.35
C ASN A 247 15.30 -3.46 10.49
N ALA A 248 15.68 -4.56 11.11
CA ALA A 248 15.02 -5.05 12.31
C ALA A 248 15.09 -4.00 13.43
N GLU A 249 16.24 -3.35 13.63
CA GLU A 249 16.44 -2.29 14.62
C GLU A 249 15.61 -1.03 14.31
N SER A 250 15.50 -0.66 13.02
CA SER A 250 14.63 0.42 12.57
C SER A 250 13.15 0.11 12.85
N GLN A 251 12.71 -1.10 12.55
CA GLN A 251 11.35 -1.54 12.85
C GLN A 251 11.11 -1.65 14.35
N LEU A 252 12.09 -2.15 15.13
CA LEU A 252 12.02 -2.19 16.59
C LEU A 252 11.81 -0.79 17.17
N THR A 253 12.55 0.20 16.65
CA THR A 253 12.39 1.61 17.04
C THR A 253 10.97 2.13 16.75
N ARG A 254 10.40 1.81 15.59
CA ARG A 254 9.00 2.16 15.26
C ARG A 254 8.00 1.51 16.22
N VAL A 255 8.19 0.23 16.55
CA VAL A 255 7.35 -0.51 17.50
C VAL A 255 7.44 0.11 18.90
N ARG A 256 8.63 0.45 19.36
CA ARG A 256 8.86 1.10 20.66
C ARG A 256 8.25 2.49 20.74
N ASN A 257 8.38 3.29 19.66
CA ASN A 257 7.74 4.61 19.55
C ASN A 257 6.21 4.51 19.48
N ALA A 258 5.67 3.38 19.04
CA ALA A 258 4.25 3.07 19.11
C ALA A 258 3.77 2.67 20.53
N GLY A 259 4.66 2.69 21.54
CA GLY A 259 4.33 2.45 22.95
C GLY A 259 4.65 1.04 23.45
N ILE A 260 5.26 0.17 22.64
CA ILE A 260 5.64 -1.19 23.02
C ILE A 260 7.13 -1.20 23.39
N ARG A 261 7.44 -0.70 24.58
CA ARG A 261 8.83 -0.49 25.03
C ARG A 261 9.62 -1.79 25.21
N ASP A 262 8.92 -2.88 25.52
CA ASP A 262 9.46 -4.23 25.74
C ASP A 262 9.64 -5.05 24.45
N ALA A 263 9.40 -4.44 23.29
CA ALA A 263 9.71 -5.09 22.00
C ALA A 263 11.20 -5.38 21.85
N TYR A 264 11.52 -6.52 21.22
CA TYR A 264 12.88 -7.01 21.04
C TYR A 264 13.07 -7.73 19.70
N ILE A 265 14.32 -7.98 19.35
CA ILE A 265 14.70 -8.75 18.16
C ILE A 265 15.19 -10.13 18.60
N ILE A 266 14.75 -11.16 17.86
CA ILE A 266 15.33 -12.49 17.90
C ILE A 266 15.95 -12.82 16.54
N SER A 267 16.96 -13.66 16.52
CA SER A 267 17.54 -14.21 15.28
C SER A 267 17.37 -15.74 15.33
N ASP A 268 16.99 -16.30 14.20
CA ASP A 268 16.94 -17.76 13.98
C ASP A 268 18.23 -18.21 13.31
#